data_d81194f64ab1311753e14457b61d43c6
#
_entry.id   d81194f64ab1311753e14457b61d43c6
#
_cell.length_a   1.000
_cell.length_b   1.000
_cell.length_c   1.000
_cell.angle_alpha   90.00
_cell.angle_beta   90.00
_cell.angle_gamma   90.00
#
_symmetry.space_group_name_H-M   'P 1'
#
loop_
_entity.id
_entity.type
_entity.pdbx_description
1 polymer ?
#
loop_
_entity_poly.entity_id
_entity_poly.type
_entity_poly.pdbx_seq_one_letter_code
_entity_poly.pdbx_strand_id
1 'polypeptide(L)'
;VWTGVTLGLFTPNRVGEFGGRILYVPRKFRIKAVIVSLIGSFSQNLATIIIGIIGLIIYLHQVEQITLSVTFAVGLVSAIAITLLLLAYYNLDVVVQLFKRSKYLKRIYPYTAILAEYHSRDLTKLLLLAFWRYSVYTAQYLIFLKMFGAEINIVSGISAIGVIYLAQTVIPSFAVVELLTRLPVATLIFSKY
;
A
#
# COMPACT_ATOMS: atom_id res chain seq x y z
N VAL A 1 8.53 -13.20 -14.75
CA VAL A 1 7.51 -12.19 -14.39
C VAL A 1 6.10 -12.79 -14.50
N TRP A 2 5.72 -13.39 -15.63
CA TRP A 2 4.36 -13.91 -15.88
C TRP A 2 3.92 -14.99 -14.88
N THR A 3 4.78 -15.95 -14.54
CA THR A 3 4.50 -17.00 -13.53
C THR A 3 4.19 -16.41 -12.14
N GLY A 4 4.84 -15.32 -11.76
CA GLY A 4 4.53 -14.64 -10.50
C GLY A 4 3.14 -14.02 -10.52
N VAL A 5 2.78 -13.34 -11.61
CA VAL A 5 1.46 -12.73 -11.79
C VAL A 5 0.35 -13.79 -11.76
N THR A 6 0.53 -14.90 -12.47
CA THR A 6 -0.45 -16.00 -12.51
C THR A 6 -0.68 -16.60 -11.12
N LEU A 7 0.39 -16.90 -10.37
CA LEU A 7 0.27 -17.41 -8.99
C LEU A 7 -0.31 -16.35 -8.03
N GLY A 8 -0.06 -15.07 -8.29
CA GLY A 8 -0.64 -13.97 -7.52
C GLY A 8 -2.16 -13.86 -7.65
N LEU A 9 -2.74 -14.25 -8.81
CA LEU A 9 -4.19 -14.22 -9.02
C LEU A 9 -4.94 -15.20 -8.12
N PHE A 10 -4.33 -16.36 -7.82
CA PHE A 10 -4.94 -17.44 -7.04
C PHE A 10 -4.64 -17.38 -5.54
N THR A 11 -3.81 -16.42 -5.09
CA THR A 11 -3.42 -16.33 -3.69
C THR A 11 -3.89 -15.04 -3.04
N PRO A 12 -4.33 -15.08 -1.76
CA PRO A 12 -4.74 -13.88 -1.04
C PRO A 12 -3.57 -12.89 -0.95
N ASN A 13 -3.87 -11.60 -1.06
CA ASN A 13 -2.88 -10.51 -1.04
C ASN A 13 -1.73 -10.67 -2.04
N ARG A 14 -1.94 -11.43 -3.14
CA ARG A 14 -0.93 -11.68 -4.19
C ARG A 14 0.37 -12.30 -3.65
N VAL A 15 0.30 -13.02 -2.53
CA VAL A 15 1.49 -13.68 -1.93
C VAL A 15 2.15 -14.66 -2.92
N GLY A 16 1.37 -15.30 -3.79
CA GLY A 16 1.89 -16.17 -4.86
C GLY A 16 2.78 -15.46 -5.88
N GLU A 17 2.67 -14.15 -6.01
CA GLU A 17 3.57 -13.36 -6.86
C GLU A 17 5.02 -13.46 -6.36
N PHE A 18 5.21 -13.45 -5.04
CA PHE A 18 6.53 -13.66 -4.43
C PHE A 18 7.05 -15.06 -4.72
N GLY A 19 6.19 -16.09 -4.56
CA GLY A 19 6.53 -17.47 -4.88
C GLY A 19 6.98 -17.65 -6.32
N GLY A 20 6.23 -17.09 -7.27
CA GLY A 20 6.55 -17.18 -8.69
C GLY A 20 7.85 -16.47 -9.08
N ARG A 21 8.19 -15.36 -8.43
CA ARG A 21 9.48 -14.67 -8.66
C ARG A 21 10.66 -15.49 -8.13
N ILE A 22 10.49 -16.20 -7.01
CA ILE A 22 11.54 -16.96 -6.34
C ILE A 22 11.95 -18.19 -7.14
N LEU A 23 11.04 -18.78 -7.94
CA LEU A 23 11.34 -19.96 -8.74
C LEU A 23 12.54 -19.77 -9.68
N TYR A 24 12.75 -18.56 -10.18
CA TYR A 24 13.86 -18.21 -11.09
C TYR A 24 15.14 -17.77 -10.37
N VAL A 25 15.12 -17.68 -9.03
CA VAL A 25 16.28 -17.29 -8.24
C VAL A 25 17.03 -18.55 -7.77
N PRO A 26 18.38 -18.60 -7.86
CA PRO A 26 19.19 -19.69 -7.30
C PRO A 26 18.83 -19.96 -5.83
N ARG A 27 18.78 -21.22 -5.43
CA ARG A 27 18.31 -21.65 -4.10
C ARG A 27 18.91 -20.84 -2.94
N LYS A 28 20.21 -20.55 -3.02
CA LYS A 28 20.94 -19.79 -1.97
C LYS A 28 20.47 -18.34 -1.77
N PHE A 29 19.84 -17.73 -2.79
CA PHE A 29 19.38 -16.34 -2.74
C PHE A 29 17.85 -16.20 -2.62
N ARG A 30 17.10 -17.28 -2.61
CA ARG A 30 15.63 -17.27 -2.60
C ARG A 30 15.06 -16.50 -1.43
N ILE A 31 15.57 -16.74 -0.22
CA ILE A 31 15.11 -16.08 1.00
C ILE A 31 15.41 -14.57 0.93
N LYS A 32 16.60 -14.21 0.46
CA LYS A 32 16.97 -12.79 0.26
C LYS A 32 16.01 -12.11 -0.72
N ALA A 33 15.67 -12.76 -1.82
CA ALA A 33 14.73 -12.26 -2.82
C ALA A 33 13.32 -12.06 -2.25
N VAL A 34 12.84 -12.97 -1.37
CA VAL A 34 11.55 -12.80 -0.66
C VAL A 34 11.56 -11.54 0.18
N ILE A 35 12.58 -11.38 1.02
CA ILE A 35 12.70 -10.26 1.96
C ILE A 35 12.77 -8.93 1.21
N VAL A 36 13.58 -8.85 0.15
CA VAL A 36 13.65 -7.66 -0.72
C VAL A 36 12.29 -7.32 -1.33
N SER A 37 11.56 -8.34 -1.78
CA SER A 37 10.22 -8.16 -2.34
C SER A 37 9.22 -7.69 -1.30
N LEU A 38 9.31 -8.19 -0.05
CA LEU A 38 8.47 -7.75 1.07
C LEU A 38 8.72 -6.28 1.41
N ILE A 39 9.97 -5.81 1.45
CA ILE A 39 10.29 -4.40 1.67
C ILE A 39 9.65 -3.53 0.57
N GLY A 40 9.78 -3.94 -0.69
CA GLY A 40 9.16 -3.24 -1.82
C GLY A 40 7.64 -3.14 -1.69
N SER A 41 6.98 -4.24 -1.29
CA SER A 41 5.52 -4.26 -1.06
C SER A 41 5.13 -3.39 0.13
N PHE A 42 5.93 -3.42 1.21
CA PHE A 42 5.70 -2.58 2.37
C PHE A 42 5.82 -1.09 2.03
N SER A 43 6.83 -0.71 1.22
CA SER A 43 6.99 0.66 0.71
C SER A 43 5.76 1.11 -0.10
N GLN A 44 5.21 0.22 -0.94
CA GLN A 44 4.01 0.52 -1.72
C GLN A 44 2.77 0.71 -0.84
N ASN A 45 2.56 -0.19 0.11
CA ASN A 45 1.44 -0.07 1.05
C ASN A 45 1.56 1.22 1.86
N LEU A 46 2.76 1.56 2.32
CA LEU A 46 3.02 2.79 3.07
C LEU A 46 2.69 4.04 2.23
N ALA A 47 3.15 4.11 0.97
CA ALA A 47 2.82 5.20 0.06
C ALA A 47 1.31 5.30 -0.18
N THR A 48 0.62 4.17 -0.37
CA THR A 48 -0.84 4.11 -0.56
C THR A 48 -1.58 4.60 0.69
N ILE A 49 -1.14 4.18 1.89
CA ILE A 49 -1.73 4.62 3.16
C ILE A 49 -1.57 6.13 3.33
N ILE A 50 -0.37 6.67 3.10
CA ILE A 50 -0.10 8.11 3.26
C ILE A 50 -1.00 8.93 2.33
N ILE A 51 -1.00 8.62 1.03
CA ILE A 51 -1.79 9.39 0.06
C ILE A 51 -3.28 9.11 0.24
N GLY A 52 -3.66 7.87 0.55
CA GLY A 52 -5.04 7.48 0.79
C GLY A 52 -5.66 8.18 1.99
N ILE A 53 -4.91 8.39 3.07
CA ILE A 53 -5.35 9.16 4.24
C ILE A 53 -5.53 10.63 3.87
N ILE A 54 -4.60 11.22 3.12
CA ILE A 54 -4.73 12.61 2.63
C ILE A 54 -6.00 12.71 1.77
N GLY A 55 -6.20 11.77 0.85
CA GLY A 55 -7.40 11.69 0.03
C GLY A 55 -8.68 11.55 0.86
N LEU A 56 -8.65 10.72 1.91
CA LEU A 56 -9.79 10.54 2.82
C LEU A 56 -10.15 11.85 3.54
N ILE A 57 -9.18 12.59 4.05
CA ILE A 57 -9.41 13.87 4.73
C ILE A 57 -10.06 14.87 3.79
N ILE A 58 -9.55 14.97 2.54
CA ILE A 58 -10.13 15.84 1.52
C ILE A 58 -11.56 15.41 1.18
N TYR A 59 -11.78 14.10 0.98
CA TYR A 59 -13.09 13.53 0.67
C TYR A 59 -14.12 13.81 1.77
N LEU A 60 -13.77 13.58 3.03
CA LEU A 60 -14.64 13.84 4.17
C LEU A 60 -15.04 15.31 4.29
N HIS A 61 -14.10 16.22 3.99
CA HIS A 61 -14.38 17.64 4.03
C HIS A 61 -15.24 18.13 2.87
N GLN A 62 -15.00 17.63 1.65
CA GLN A 62 -15.71 18.09 0.46
C GLN A 62 -17.10 17.46 0.27
N VAL A 63 -17.25 16.17 0.58
CA VAL A 63 -18.45 15.40 0.23
C VAL A 63 -19.36 15.21 1.42
N GLU A 64 -18.82 14.80 2.56
CA GLU A 64 -19.64 14.47 3.74
C GLU A 64 -19.91 15.72 4.63
N GLN A 65 -19.33 16.87 4.31
CA GLN A 65 -19.50 18.13 5.06
C GLN A 65 -19.33 17.96 6.58
N ILE A 66 -18.43 17.05 6.96
CA ILE A 66 -18.20 16.72 8.37
C ILE A 66 -17.65 17.94 9.11
N THR A 67 -18.06 18.10 10.36
CA THR A 67 -17.65 19.19 11.22
C THR A 67 -16.12 19.29 11.29
N LEU A 68 -15.60 20.52 11.25
CA LEU A 68 -14.16 20.79 11.26
C LEU A 68 -13.43 20.10 12.42
N SER A 69 -14.06 19.99 13.59
CA SER A 69 -13.49 19.31 14.77
C SER A 69 -13.25 17.82 14.52
N VAL A 70 -14.17 17.13 13.85
CA VAL A 70 -14.00 15.69 13.51
C VAL A 70 -12.93 15.50 12.45
N THR A 71 -12.90 16.37 11.42
CA THR A 71 -11.85 16.34 10.39
C THR A 71 -10.46 16.55 11.02
N PHE A 72 -10.35 17.49 11.97
CA PHE A 72 -9.11 17.73 12.70
C PHE A 72 -8.69 16.52 13.55
N ALA A 73 -9.63 15.90 14.28
CA ALA A 73 -9.36 14.70 15.07
C ALA A 73 -8.88 13.52 14.21
N VAL A 74 -9.54 13.27 13.08
CA VAL A 74 -9.13 12.24 12.11
C VAL A 74 -7.75 12.56 11.56
N GLY A 75 -7.48 13.82 11.21
CA GLY A 75 -6.17 14.26 10.73
C GLY A 75 -5.05 14.03 11.74
N LEU A 76 -5.30 14.35 13.02
CA LEU A 76 -4.32 14.16 14.09
C LEU A 76 -4.01 12.69 14.36
N VAL A 77 -5.03 11.85 14.46
CA VAL A 77 -4.87 10.39 14.63
C VAL A 77 -4.11 9.80 13.44
N SER A 78 -4.46 10.21 12.23
CA SER A 78 -3.81 9.77 11.00
C SER A 78 -2.34 10.20 10.93
N ALA A 79 -2.03 11.44 11.34
CA ALA A 79 -0.66 11.94 11.38
C ALA A 79 0.20 11.13 12.38
N ILE A 80 -0.34 10.80 13.54
CA ILE A 80 0.34 9.95 14.52
C ILE A 80 0.58 8.55 13.91
N ALA A 81 -0.43 7.95 13.30
CA ALA A 81 -0.32 6.62 12.69
C ALA A 81 0.73 6.61 11.56
N ILE A 82 0.72 7.60 10.66
CA ILE A 82 1.72 7.74 9.60
C ILE A 82 3.12 7.88 10.18
N THR A 83 3.29 8.71 11.22
CA THR A 83 4.57 8.93 11.88
C THR A 83 5.11 7.62 12.46
N LEU A 84 4.26 6.86 13.16
CA LEU A 84 4.65 5.55 13.72
C LEU A 84 5.03 4.55 12.64
N LEU A 85 4.29 4.50 11.52
CA LEU A 85 4.59 3.65 10.39
C LEU A 85 5.91 4.04 9.72
N LEU A 86 6.19 5.33 9.54
CA LEU A 86 7.46 5.82 9.01
C LEU A 86 8.62 5.51 9.96
N LEU A 87 8.43 5.70 11.27
CA LEU A 87 9.45 5.33 12.26
C LEU A 87 9.75 3.84 12.20
N ALA A 88 8.74 2.98 12.12
CA ALA A 88 8.93 1.53 11.95
C ALA A 88 9.63 1.19 10.61
N TYR A 89 9.30 1.91 9.54
CA TYR A 89 9.89 1.71 8.21
C TYR A 89 11.39 2.06 8.18
N TYR A 90 11.78 3.18 8.78
CA TYR A 90 13.18 3.60 8.79
C TYR A 90 14.02 2.93 9.89
N ASN A 91 13.38 2.35 10.92
CA ASN A 91 14.06 1.67 12.02
C ASN A 91 13.80 0.15 11.95
N LEU A 92 14.15 -0.46 10.81
CA LEU A 92 13.99 -1.91 10.61
C LEU A 92 14.73 -2.72 11.68
N ASP A 93 15.84 -2.22 12.22
CA ASP A 93 16.59 -2.86 13.29
C ASP A 93 15.74 -3.05 14.55
N VAL A 94 14.96 -2.04 14.93
CA VAL A 94 14.04 -2.11 16.07
C VAL A 94 12.95 -3.14 15.82
N VAL A 95 12.39 -3.13 14.60
CA VAL A 95 11.36 -4.10 14.20
C VAL A 95 11.93 -5.52 14.25
N VAL A 96 13.14 -5.75 13.73
CA VAL A 96 13.83 -7.05 13.76
C VAL A 96 14.10 -7.50 15.20
N GLN A 97 14.48 -6.58 16.11
CA GLN A 97 14.67 -6.91 17.52
C GLN A 97 13.38 -7.32 18.22
N LEU A 98 12.24 -6.72 17.87
CA LEU A 98 10.92 -7.14 18.35
C LEU A 98 10.58 -8.57 17.91
N PHE A 99 10.92 -8.94 16.66
CA PHE A 99 10.79 -10.32 16.18
C PHE A 99 11.64 -11.31 17.01
N LYS A 100 12.86 -10.92 17.39
CA LYS A 100 13.74 -11.74 18.23
C LYS A 100 13.14 -11.99 19.61
N ARG A 101 12.49 -10.99 20.19
CA ARG A 101 11.89 -11.06 21.53
C ARG A 101 10.60 -11.90 21.56
N SER A 102 9.87 -11.98 20.47
CA SER A 102 8.63 -12.75 20.37
C SER A 102 8.91 -14.25 20.20
N LYS A 103 8.29 -15.09 21.06
CA LYS A 103 8.43 -16.55 21.05
C LYS A 103 8.02 -17.17 19.69
N TYR A 104 7.00 -16.62 19.05
CA TYR A 104 6.46 -17.13 17.78
C TYR A 104 7.29 -16.70 16.56
N LEU A 105 7.91 -15.52 16.61
CA LEU A 105 8.62 -14.91 15.49
C LEU A 105 10.14 -15.21 15.52
N LYS A 106 10.66 -15.74 16.61
CA LYS A 106 12.08 -16.11 16.77
C LYS A 106 12.58 -17.05 15.66
N ARG A 107 11.69 -17.90 15.12
CA ARG A 107 12.03 -18.83 14.03
C ARG A 107 12.37 -18.11 12.72
N ILE A 108 11.81 -16.92 12.51
CA ILE A 108 11.98 -16.12 11.28
C ILE A 108 13.17 -15.15 11.43
N TYR A 109 13.64 -14.90 12.67
CA TYR A 109 14.71 -13.96 12.96
C TYR A 109 15.99 -14.12 12.11
N PRO A 110 16.53 -15.34 11.84
CA PRO A 110 17.74 -15.48 11.03
C PRO A 110 17.58 -14.92 9.62
N TYR A 111 16.36 -14.89 9.10
CA TYR A 111 16.04 -14.37 7.78
C TYR A 111 15.79 -12.87 7.80
N THR A 112 15.29 -12.33 8.90
CA THR A 112 15.04 -10.88 9.03
C THR A 112 16.32 -10.09 9.30
N ALA A 113 17.44 -10.72 9.64
CA ALA A 113 18.72 -10.05 9.79
C ALA A 113 19.16 -9.32 8.50
N ILE A 114 18.72 -9.80 7.34
CA ILE A 114 18.96 -9.16 6.05
C ILE A 114 18.28 -7.77 5.97
N LEU A 115 17.20 -7.56 6.72
CA LEU A 115 16.50 -6.26 6.78
C LEU A 115 17.38 -5.18 7.42
N ALA A 116 18.23 -5.55 8.37
CA ALA A 116 19.14 -4.65 9.05
C ALA A 116 20.30 -4.16 8.13
N GLU A 117 20.55 -4.84 7.00
CA GLU A 117 21.53 -4.40 6.01
C GLU A 117 21.06 -3.21 5.16
N TYR A 118 19.74 -2.89 5.21
CA TYR A 118 19.18 -1.80 4.39
C TYR A 118 19.48 -0.44 5.01
N HIS A 119 20.15 0.41 4.24
CA HIS A 119 20.40 1.78 4.64
C HIS A 119 19.18 2.67 4.40
N SER A 120 19.00 3.69 5.22
CA SER A 120 17.89 4.65 5.08
C SER A 120 17.79 5.25 3.68
N ARG A 121 18.92 5.42 2.98
CA ARG A 121 18.96 5.87 1.58
C ARG A 121 18.23 4.93 0.61
N ASP A 122 18.37 3.63 0.79
CA ASP A 122 17.75 2.64 -0.11
C ASP A 122 16.25 2.54 0.18
N LEU A 123 15.87 2.62 1.46
CA LEU A 123 14.48 2.70 1.87
C LEU A 123 13.80 3.96 1.30
N THR A 124 14.47 5.11 1.35
CA THR A 124 13.94 6.34 0.76
C THR A 124 13.76 6.22 -0.76
N LYS A 125 14.71 5.62 -1.48
CA LYS A 125 14.56 5.36 -2.93
C LYS A 125 13.37 4.46 -3.23
N LEU A 126 13.19 3.38 -2.46
CA LEU A 126 12.05 2.48 -2.61
C LEU A 126 10.72 3.20 -2.35
N LEU A 127 10.66 4.04 -1.32
CA LEU A 127 9.48 4.83 -1.00
C LEU A 127 9.18 5.86 -2.10
N LEU A 128 10.19 6.56 -2.62
CA LEU A 128 10.02 7.50 -3.74
C LEU A 128 9.53 6.78 -5.01
N LEU A 129 10.07 5.61 -5.33
CA LEU A 129 9.58 4.79 -6.44
C LEU A 129 8.14 4.32 -6.22
N ALA A 130 7.75 4.03 -4.98
CA ALA A 130 6.38 3.68 -4.63
C ALA A 130 5.42 4.86 -4.83
N PHE A 131 5.80 6.08 -4.43
CA PHE A 131 5.04 7.31 -4.70
C PHE A 131 4.92 7.58 -6.21
N TRP A 132 6.00 7.43 -6.96
CA TRP A 132 5.99 7.59 -8.41
C TRP A 132 5.03 6.61 -9.08
N ARG A 133 5.11 5.33 -8.71
CA ARG A 133 4.19 4.30 -9.20
C ARG A 133 2.74 4.63 -8.86
N TYR A 134 2.46 5.07 -7.64
CA TYR A 134 1.12 5.50 -7.23
C TYR A 134 0.62 6.64 -8.12
N SER A 135 1.44 7.65 -8.37
CA SER A 135 1.09 8.80 -9.22
C SER A 135 0.74 8.38 -10.65
N VAL A 136 1.50 7.45 -11.23
CA VAL A 136 1.23 6.91 -12.56
C VAL A 136 -0.13 6.20 -12.60
N TYR A 137 -0.44 5.34 -11.62
CA TYR A 137 -1.74 4.66 -11.59
C TYR A 137 -2.90 5.61 -11.34
N THR A 138 -2.73 6.62 -10.50
CA THR A 138 -3.74 7.66 -10.28
C THR A 138 -3.99 8.46 -11.55
N ALA A 139 -2.93 8.85 -12.28
CA ALA A 139 -3.05 9.53 -13.56
C ALA A 139 -3.78 8.67 -14.60
N GLN A 140 -3.44 7.39 -14.71
CA GLN A 140 -4.15 6.46 -15.60
C GLN A 140 -5.64 6.37 -15.24
N TYR A 141 -5.97 6.28 -13.96
CA TYR A 141 -7.36 6.20 -13.51
C TYR A 141 -8.14 7.48 -13.87
N LEU A 142 -7.54 8.66 -13.67
CA LEU A 142 -8.15 9.94 -14.03
C LEU A 142 -8.37 10.05 -15.55
N ILE A 143 -7.40 9.60 -16.37
CA ILE A 143 -7.53 9.58 -17.82
C ILE A 143 -8.71 8.70 -18.24
N PHE A 144 -8.83 7.50 -17.66
CA PHE A 144 -9.96 6.60 -17.96
C PHE A 144 -11.30 7.24 -17.55
N LEU A 145 -11.41 7.83 -16.35
CA LEU A 145 -12.62 8.52 -15.94
C LEU A 145 -13.03 9.61 -16.94
N LYS A 146 -12.07 10.41 -17.39
CA LYS A 146 -12.31 11.45 -18.39
C LYS A 146 -12.72 10.89 -19.74
N MET A 147 -12.13 9.77 -20.18
CA MET A 147 -12.52 9.09 -21.43
C MET A 147 -13.95 8.56 -21.39
N PHE A 148 -14.43 8.15 -20.23
CA PHE A 148 -15.82 7.70 -20.03
C PHE A 148 -16.80 8.84 -19.75
N GLY A 149 -16.39 10.11 -19.91
CA GLY A 149 -17.25 11.28 -19.80
C GLY A 149 -17.54 11.74 -18.37
N ALA A 150 -16.75 11.28 -17.39
CA ALA A 150 -16.90 11.75 -16.02
C ALA A 150 -16.32 13.18 -15.88
N GLU A 151 -17.19 14.16 -15.64
CA GLU A 151 -16.82 15.56 -15.41
C GLU A 151 -16.48 15.80 -13.93
N ILE A 152 -15.38 15.17 -13.47
CA ILE A 152 -14.95 15.26 -12.06
C ILE A 152 -13.77 16.23 -11.97
N ASN A 153 -13.81 17.11 -10.96
CA ASN A 153 -12.67 17.97 -10.63
C ASN A 153 -11.45 17.09 -10.29
N ILE A 154 -10.27 17.50 -10.75
CA ILE A 154 -9.02 16.76 -10.57
C ILE A 154 -8.76 16.48 -9.08
N VAL A 155 -8.98 17.46 -8.19
CA VAL A 155 -8.76 17.29 -6.74
C VAL A 155 -9.72 16.25 -6.15
N SER A 156 -10.99 16.34 -6.51
CA SER A 156 -12.02 15.38 -6.09
C SER A 156 -11.74 13.98 -6.65
N GLY A 157 -11.28 13.90 -7.89
CA GLY A 157 -10.89 12.62 -8.51
C GLY A 157 -9.68 11.98 -7.80
N ILE A 158 -8.64 12.74 -7.49
CA ILE A 158 -7.48 12.25 -6.74
C ILE A 158 -7.88 11.78 -5.34
N SER A 159 -8.74 12.54 -4.65
CA SER A 159 -9.21 12.17 -3.31
C SER A 159 -10.04 10.89 -3.33
N ALA A 160 -10.97 10.76 -4.25
CA ALA A 160 -11.80 9.57 -4.44
C ALA A 160 -10.94 8.33 -4.74
N ILE A 161 -9.98 8.43 -5.67
CA ILE A 161 -9.05 7.35 -6.00
C ILE A 161 -8.20 6.98 -4.78
N GLY A 162 -7.76 7.97 -4.00
CA GLY A 162 -7.01 7.74 -2.77
C GLY A 162 -7.80 6.91 -1.76
N VAL A 163 -9.06 7.23 -1.55
CA VAL A 163 -9.97 6.47 -0.66
C VAL A 163 -10.19 5.05 -1.17
N ILE A 164 -10.38 4.86 -2.48
CA ILE A 164 -10.54 3.53 -3.08
C ILE A 164 -9.30 2.67 -2.83
N TYR A 165 -8.10 3.19 -3.08
CA TYR A 165 -6.87 2.44 -2.85
C TYR A 165 -6.61 2.18 -1.37
N LEU A 166 -6.95 3.11 -0.48
CA LEU A 166 -6.87 2.91 0.95
C LEU A 166 -7.79 1.78 1.41
N ALA A 167 -9.04 1.78 0.97
CA ALA A 167 -9.99 0.72 1.27
C ALA A 167 -9.48 -0.66 0.81
N GLN A 168 -8.90 -0.73 -0.39
CA GLN A 168 -8.32 -1.97 -0.91
C GLN A 168 -7.09 -2.44 -0.12
N THR A 169 -6.30 -1.52 0.44
CA THR A 169 -5.14 -1.87 1.25
C THR A 169 -5.56 -2.48 2.60
N VAL A 170 -6.69 -2.01 3.15
CA VAL A 170 -7.23 -2.48 4.45
C VAL A 170 -7.97 -3.81 4.31
N ILE A 171 -8.64 -4.04 3.18
CA ILE A 171 -9.42 -5.26 2.93
C ILE A 171 -8.53 -6.31 2.25
N PRO A 172 -8.04 -7.34 2.99
CA PRO A 172 -7.29 -8.42 2.38
C PRO A 172 -8.23 -9.25 1.48
N SER A 173 -7.97 -9.28 0.19
CA SER A 173 -8.81 -9.98 -0.77
C SER A 173 -8.01 -10.78 -1.80
N PHE A 174 -8.62 -11.82 -2.38
CA PHE A 174 -8.10 -12.45 -3.58
C PHE A 174 -8.23 -11.49 -4.76
N ALA A 175 -7.35 -11.58 -5.74
CA ALA A 175 -7.37 -10.67 -6.89
C ALA A 175 -8.72 -10.64 -7.64
N VAL A 176 -9.43 -11.76 -7.67
CA VAL A 176 -10.79 -11.83 -8.25
C VAL A 176 -11.82 -11.10 -7.39
N VAL A 177 -11.75 -11.27 -6.05
CA VAL A 177 -12.63 -10.56 -5.10
C VAL A 177 -12.29 -9.08 -5.06
N GLU A 178 -11.01 -8.71 -5.23
CA GLU A 178 -10.56 -7.31 -5.34
C GLU A 178 -11.27 -6.60 -6.52
N LEU A 179 -11.46 -7.29 -7.64
CA LEU A 179 -12.20 -6.76 -8.78
C LEU A 179 -13.68 -6.54 -8.46
N LEU A 180 -14.29 -7.48 -7.75
CA LEU A 180 -15.70 -7.41 -7.31
C LEU A 180 -15.93 -6.35 -6.23
N THR A 181 -14.97 -6.12 -5.34
CA THR A 181 -15.05 -5.09 -4.30
C THR A 181 -14.72 -3.69 -4.83
N ARG A 182 -13.89 -3.59 -5.87
CA ARG A 182 -13.58 -2.31 -6.53
C ARG A 182 -14.81 -1.62 -7.08
N LEU A 183 -15.67 -2.36 -7.76
CA LEU A 183 -16.86 -1.79 -8.40
C LEU A 183 -17.81 -1.14 -7.39
N PRO A 184 -18.29 -1.82 -6.32
CA PRO A 184 -19.19 -1.20 -5.34
C PRO A 184 -18.56 -0.02 -4.59
N VAL A 185 -17.28 -0.13 -4.21
CA VAL A 185 -16.58 0.97 -3.50
C VAL A 185 -16.41 2.17 -4.43
N ALA A 186 -16.04 1.96 -5.69
CA ALA A 186 -15.93 3.04 -6.67
C ALA A 186 -17.29 3.68 -6.95
N THR A 187 -18.34 2.88 -7.15
CA THR A 187 -19.70 3.42 -7.38
C THR A 187 -20.21 4.22 -6.19
N LEU A 188 -20.02 3.76 -4.95
CA LEU A 188 -20.41 4.49 -3.74
C LEU A 188 -19.67 5.83 -3.61
N ILE A 189 -18.38 5.86 -3.92
CA ILE A 189 -17.56 7.07 -3.80
C ILE A 189 -17.88 8.05 -4.93
N PHE A 190 -17.96 7.58 -6.19
CA PHE A 190 -18.22 8.44 -7.34
C PHE A 190 -19.69 8.84 -7.50
N SER A 191 -20.65 8.11 -6.91
CA SER A 191 -22.06 8.50 -6.95
C SER A 191 -22.37 9.78 -6.17
N LYS A 192 -21.43 10.27 -5.37
CA LYS A 192 -21.57 11.50 -4.58
C LYS A 192 -20.97 12.74 -5.27
N TYR A 193 -20.36 12.54 -6.43
CA TYR A 193 -19.85 13.61 -7.29
C TYR A 193 -20.71 13.77 -8.53
#